data_cb8c7f86a0eeafb94ab49b06a0edf0c5
#
_entry.id   cb8c7f86a0eeafb94ab49b06a0edf0c5
#
_cell.length_a   1.000
_cell.length_b   1.000
_cell.length_c   1.000
_cell.angle_alpha   90.00
_cell.angle_beta   90.00
_cell.angle_gamma   90.00
#
_symmetry.space_group_name_H-M   'P 1'
#
loop_
_entity.id
_entity.type
_entity.pdbx_description
1 polymer ?
#
loop_
_entity_poly.entity_id
_entity_poly.type
_entity_poly.pdbx_seq_one_letter_code
_entity_poly.pdbx_strand_id
1 'polypeptide(L)'
;MSTSYFLYTEAFIDDKWVCINPGFDKEGKRRLAMTYESGSRSYFSQTADKIEEIGGRLRFDDLSAELQEYYESCRNDEFVRILSAEVDAMRSCTPSGQAHEYHGIVLKNAVFAYESGDVEDLYESITPEEYAKLDDVGKQLYQYYEWDDPMGWFVHFKEILEHVHWQIHDWQYVYVDEAISKCRVVALVF
;
A
#
# COMPACT_ATOMS: atom_id res chain seq x y z
N MET A 1 8.20 -12.12 -13.98
CA MET A 1 8.80 -10.96 -13.30
C MET A 1 7.84 -10.56 -12.19
N SER A 2 8.33 -10.35 -10.98
CA SER A 2 7.52 -9.85 -9.87
C SER A 2 7.53 -8.32 -9.95
N THR A 3 6.37 -7.69 -9.89
CA THR A 3 6.26 -6.24 -9.79
C THR A 3 6.53 -5.82 -8.35
N SER A 4 7.43 -4.89 -8.15
CA SER A 4 7.74 -4.31 -6.85
C SER A 4 7.21 -2.88 -6.75
N TYR A 5 6.75 -2.51 -5.57
CA TYR A 5 6.17 -1.20 -5.29
C TYR A 5 6.94 -0.53 -4.15
N PHE A 6 7.41 0.67 -4.40
CA PHE A 6 8.15 1.47 -3.41
C PHE A 6 7.44 2.79 -3.23
N LEU A 7 7.12 3.14 -2.00
CA LEU A 7 6.42 4.37 -1.66
C LEU A 7 7.35 5.32 -0.93
N TYR A 8 7.30 6.58 -1.34
CA TYR A 8 8.05 7.67 -0.73
C TYR A 8 7.13 8.84 -0.45
N THR A 9 7.50 9.65 0.53
CA THR A 9 6.84 10.91 0.83
C THR A 9 7.72 12.07 0.42
N GLU A 10 7.16 13.00 -0.34
CA GLU A 10 7.80 14.27 -0.66
C GLU A 10 7.01 15.44 -0.08
N ALA A 11 7.72 16.41 0.43
CA ALA A 11 7.18 17.71 0.87
C ALA A 11 7.58 18.82 -0.08
N PHE A 12 6.72 19.82 -0.24
CA PHE A 12 7.01 21.00 -1.04
C PHE A 12 7.53 22.09 -0.13
N ILE A 13 8.83 22.39 -0.28
CA ILE A 13 9.61 23.29 0.56
C ILE A 13 10.42 24.20 -0.37
N ASP A 14 10.38 25.51 -0.14
CA ASP A 14 11.13 26.50 -0.93
C ASP A 14 10.98 26.31 -2.44
N ASP A 15 9.73 26.19 -2.89
CA ASP A 15 9.34 26.03 -4.30
C ASP A 15 9.87 24.77 -5.00
N LYS A 16 10.26 23.74 -4.24
CA LYS A 16 10.72 22.46 -4.77
C LYS A 16 10.20 21.27 -3.96
N TRP A 17 10.13 20.12 -4.60
CA TRP A 17 9.86 18.86 -3.93
C TRP A 17 11.13 18.32 -3.29
N VAL A 18 11.02 17.88 -2.04
CA VAL A 18 12.08 17.28 -1.24
C VAL A 18 11.60 15.98 -0.65
N CYS A 19 12.37 14.92 -0.78
CA CYS A 19 12.03 13.65 -0.15
C CYS A 19 12.23 13.74 1.37
N ILE A 20 11.15 13.49 2.11
CA ILE A 20 11.13 13.58 3.58
C ILE A 20 11.15 12.21 4.27
N ASN A 21 11.52 11.16 3.57
CA ASN A 21 11.75 9.85 4.16
C ASN A 21 13.10 9.85 4.87
N PRO A 22 13.18 10.21 6.15
CA PRO A 22 14.45 10.31 6.84
C PRO A 22 14.96 8.92 7.22
N GLY A 23 16.08 8.56 6.68
CA GLY A 23 16.92 7.49 7.16
C GLY A 23 18.32 8.02 7.39
N PHE A 24 19.02 7.50 8.38
CA PHE A 24 20.40 7.86 8.66
C PHE A 24 21.27 6.62 8.63
N ASP A 25 22.45 6.72 8.06
CA ASP A 25 23.44 5.66 8.16
C ASP A 25 24.16 5.68 9.51
N LYS A 26 25.09 4.77 9.70
CA LYS A 26 25.84 4.66 10.95
C LYS A 26 26.71 5.87 11.25
N GLU A 27 27.04 6.65 10.23
CA GLU A 27 27.79 7.91 10.33
C GLU A 27 26.89 9.12 10.52
N GLY A 28 25.56 8.94 10.64
CA GLY A 28 24.60 10.01 10.79
C GLY A 28 24.31 10.77 9.50
N LYS A 29 24.74 10.25 8.34
CA LYS A 29 24.44 10.83 7.04
C LYS A 29 23.03 10.41 6.62
N ARG A 30 22.24 11.39 6.14
CA ARG A 30 20.89 11.17 5.63
C ARG A 30 20.90 10.18 4.47
N ARG A 31 19.99 9.22 4.54
CA ARG A 31 19.68 8.29 3.45
C ARG A 31 18.19 8.34 3.14
N LEU A 32 17.83 7.96 1.92
CA LEU A 32 16.46 7.61 1.63
C LEU A 32 16.10 6.33 2.37
N ALA A 33 15.11 6.45 3.27
CA ALA A 33 14.45 5.28 3.83
C ALA A 33 13.12 5.12 3.10
N MET A 34 12.85 3.93 2.60
CA MET A 34 11.55 3.62 2.00
C MET A 34 10.46 3.74 3.05
N THR A 35 9.39 4.41 2.70
CA THR A 35 8.21 4.46 3.55
C THR A 35 7.55 3.09 3.60
N TYR A 36 7.56 2.37 2.48
CA TYR A 36 6.87 1.11 2.35
C TYR A 36 7.43 0.31 1.19
N GLU A 37 7.80 -0.95 1.45
CA GLU A 37 8.21 -1.91 0.43
C GLU A 37 7.28 -3.11 0.48
N SER A 38 6.79 -3.56 -0.65
CA SER A 38 6.01 -4.77 -0.69
C SER A 38 6.19 -5.59 -1.96
N GLY A 39 6.33 -6.88 -1.73
CA GLY A 39 6.19 -7.92 -2.75
C GLY A 39 4.80 -8.56 -2.83
N SER A 40 3.80 -8.09 -2.09
CA SER A 40 2.45 -8.65 -2.12
C SER A 40 1.61 -8.02 -3.23
N ARG A 41 1.18 -8.85 -4.16
CA ARG A 41 0.62 -8.44 -5.46
C ARG A 41 -0.75 -7.76 -5.44
N SER A 42 -1.60 -7.97 -4.44
CA SER A 42 -2.99 -7.54 -4.52
C SER A 42 -3.23 -6.14 -3.98
N TYR A 43 -2.72 -5.81 -2.83
CA TYR A 43 -3.00 -4.55 -2.16
C TYR A 43 -2.22 -3.37 -2.76
N PHE A 44 -0.95 -3.58 -3.08
CA PHE A 44 -0.09 -2.50 -3.58
C PHE A 44 -0.36 -2.15 -5.03
N SER A 45 -0.78 -3.10 -5.86
CA SER A 45 -1.24 -2.77 -7.21
C SER A 45 -2.49 -1.91 -7.16
N GLN A 46 -3.45 -2.24 -6.30
CA GLN A 46 -4.67 -1.46 -6.13
C GLN A 46 -4.39 -0.07 -5.56
N THR A 47 -3.47 0.02 -4.59
CA THR A 47 -3.02 1.31 -4.04
C THR A 47 -2.31 2.15 -5.10
N ALA A 48 -1.40 1.57 -5.88
CA ALA A 48 -0.71 2.25 -6.96
C ALA A 48 -1.69 2.71 -8.04
N ASP A 49 -2.63 1.86 -8.44
CA ASP A 49 -3.66 2.20 -9.42
C ASP A 49 -4.57 3.32 -8.89
N LYS A 50 -4.87 3.33 -7.58
CA LYS A 50 -5.65 4.42 -6.98
C LYS A 50 -4.84 5.72 -6.86
N ILE A 51 -3.56 5.66 -6.53
CA ILE A 51 -2.67 6.84 -6.59
C ILE A 51 -2.63 7.40 -8.01
N GLU A 52 -2.55 6.55 -9.04
CA GLU A 52 -2.58 6.98 -10.44
C GLU A 52 -3.93 7.63 -10.81
N GLU A 53 -5.05 7.09 -10.32
CA GLU A 53 -6.41 7.61 -10.59
C GLU A 53 -6.64 9.01 -9.99
N ILE A 54 -6.24 9.23 -8.72
CA ILE A 54 -6.53 10.49 -8.01
C ILE A 54 -5.46 11.55 -8.21
N GLY A 55 -4.25 11.18 -8.56
CA GLY A 55 -3.13 12.08 -8.76
C GLY A 55 -2.60 12.03 -10.18
N GLY A 56 -1.98 10.92 -10.56
CA GLY A 56 -1.50 10.70 -11.92
C GLY A 56 -0.07 10.19 -12.02
N ARG A 57 0.44 10.21 -13.23
CA ARG A 57 1.82 9.85 -13.55
C ARG A 57 2.73 11.07 -13.47
N LEU A 58 3.92 10.86 -12.91
CA LEU A 58 4.99 11.85 -12.93
C LEU A 58 6.01 11.52 -14.01
N ARG A 59 6.64 12.58 -14.50
CA ARG A 59 7.88 12.45 -15.26
C ARG A 59 9.06 12.37 -14.30
N PHE A 60 10.14 11.79 -14.74
CA PHE A 60 11.38 11.71 -13.98
C PHE A 60 11.84 13.09 -13.45
N ASP A 61 11.81 14.11 -14.31
CA ASP A 61 12.24 15.47 -13.98
C ASP A 61 11.37 16.18 -12.91
N ASP A 62 10.18 15.65 -12.65
CA ASP A 62 9.24 16.18 -11.65
C ASP A 62 9.45 15.56 -10.25
N LEU A 63 10.36 14.60 -10.12
CA LEU A 63 10.77 14.02 -8.82
C LEU A 63 11.71 14.95 -8.06
N SER A 64 11.77 14.79 -6.74
CA SER A 64 12.84 15.41 -5.93
C SER A 64 14.22 14.92 -6.39
N ALA A 65 15.24 15.76 -6.12
CA ALA A 65 16.60 15.40 -6.49
C ALA A 65 17.06 14.08 -5.87
N GLU A 66 16.65 13.82 -4.64
CA GLU A 66 16.96 12.59 -3.92
C GLU A 66 16.35 11.36 -4.59
N LEU A 67 15.10 11.46 -5.05
CA LEU A 67 14.46 10.37 -5.78
C LEU A 67 15.02 10.18 -7.19
N GLN A 68 15.44 11.27 -7.85
CA GLN A 68 16.14 11.18 -9.14
C GLN A 68 17.47 10.44 -9.00
N GLU A 69 18.28 10.79 -7.98
CA GLU A 69 19.55 10.12 -7.70
C GLU A 69 19.34 8.64 -7.38
N TYR A 70 18.34 8.33 -6.55
CA TYR A 70 17.98 6.95 -6.24
C TYR A 70 17.54 6.17 -7.50
N TYR A 71 16.66 6.76 -8.29
CA TYR A 71 16.20 6.20 -9.55
C TYR A 71 17.37 5.86 -10.47
N GLU A 72 18.32 6.77 -10.63
CA GLU A 72 19.50 6.54 -11.47
C GLU A 72 20.41 5.45 -10.94
N SER A 73 20.50 5.29 -9.61
CA SER A 73 21.27 4.23 -8.98
C SER A 73 20.66 2.83 -9.19
N CYS A 74 19.33 2.75 -9.33
CA CYS A 74 18.59 1.50 -9.51
C CYS A 74 18.42 1.11 -10.99
N ARG A 75 19.08 1.78 -11.93
CA ARG A 75 18.85 1.76 -13.38
C ARG A 75 19.06 0.43 -14.11
N ASN A 76 19.30 -0.65 -13.40
CA ASN A 76 19.34 -2.00 -13.98
C ASN A 76 17.93 -2.60 -14.23
N ASP A 77 16.89 -1.98 -13.69
CA ASP A 77 15.51 -2.42 -13.85
C ASP A 77 14.69 -1.36 -14.61
N GLU A 78 13.93 -1.79 -15.60
CA GLU A 78 13.02 -0.91 -16.32
C GLU A 78 11.86 -0.51 -15.40
N PHE A 79 11.81 0.76 -15.01
CA PHE A 79 10.65 1.30 -14.35
C PHE A 79 9.41 1.22 -15.23
N VAL A 80 8.38 0.67 -14.68
CA VAL A 80 7.10 0.58 -15.37
C VAL A 80 6.35 1.90 -15.26
N ARG A 81 6.28 2.47 -14.05
CA ARG A 81 5.50 3.69 -13.77
C ARG A 81 6.09 4.48 -12.60
N ILE A 82 6.01 5.82 -12.71
CA ILE A 82 6.20 6.75 -11.59
C ILE A 82 4.85 7.41 -11.34
N LEU A 83 4.27 7.18 -10.18
CA LEU A 83 2.93 7.63 -9.82
C LEU A 83 2.99 8.57 -8.63
N SER A 84 2.06 9.52 -8.54
CA SER A 84 2.00 10.41 -7.39
C SER A 84 0.58 10.92 -7.13
N ALA A 85 0.25 11.11 -5.86
CA ALA A 85 -0.94 11.83 -5.45
C ALA A 85 -0.63 12.75 -4.27
N GLU A 86 -1.20 13.95 -4.26
CA GLU A 86 -1.11 14.86 -3.12
C GLU A 86 -1.88 14.28 -1.92
N VAL A 87 -1.35 14.46 -0.71
CA VAL A 87 -1.90 13.87 0.52
C VAL A 87 -3.35 14.32 0.75
N ASP A 88 -3.67 15.58 0.44
CA ASP A 88 -5.03 16.09 0.61
C ASP A 88 -6.02 15.46 -0.40
N ALA A 89 -5.57 15.20 -1.63
CA ALA A 89 -6.36 14.46 -2.59
C ALA A 89 -6.61 13.01 -2.12
N MET A 90 -5.60 12.38 -1.53
CA MET A 90 -5.74 11.04 -0.93
C MET A 90 -6.72 11.03 0.25
N ARG A 91 -6.68 12.04 1.12
CA ARG A 91 -7.61 12.18 2.26
C ARG A 91 -9.05 12.44 1.82
N SER A 92 -9.24 13.19 0.75
CA SER A 92 -10.57 13.48 0.19
C SER A 92 -11.13 12.31 -0.61
N CYS A 93 -10.30 11.39 -1.01
CA CYS A 93 -10.73 10.15 -1.63
C CYS A 93 -11.45 9.32 -0.56
N THR A 94 -12.76 9.56 -0.42
CA THR A 94 -13.60 8.66 0.35
C THR A 94 -13.58 7.34 -0.40
N PRO A 95 -13.04 6.28 0.16
CA PRO A 95 -13.20 4.99 -0.47
C PRO A 95 -14.70 4.78 -0.54
N SER A 96 -15.19 4.50 -1.69
CA SER A 96 -16.44 3.76 -1.81
C SER A 96 -16.12 2.33 -1.34
N GLY A 97 -15.60 2.25 -0.11
CA GLY A 97 -15.38 1.00 0.58
C GLY A 97 -16.74 0.44 0.89
N GLN A 98 -17.36 -0.12 -0.11
CA GLN A 98 -18.18 -1.26 0.14
C GLN A 98 -17.20 -2.26 0.75
N ALA A 99 -17.34 -2.46 2.06
CA ALA A 99 -16.81 -3.64 2.69
C ALA A 99 -17.16 -4.76 1.70
N HIS A 100 -16.15 -5.42 1.16
CA HIS A 100 -16.43 -6.55 0.29
C HIS A 100 -16.90 -7.66 1.21
N GLU A 101 -18.22 -7.79 1.31
CA GLU A 101 -18.82 -8.94 1.95
C GLU A 101 -18.54 -10.15 1.06
N TYR A 102 -17.69 -11.02 1.54
CA TYR A 102 -17.50 -12.33 0.92
C TYR A 102 -18.42 -13.33 1.59
N HIS A 103 -18.96 -14.24 0.80
CA HIS A 103 -19.69 -15.37 1.30
C HIS A 103 -19.35 -16.60 0.46
N GLY A 104 -19.30 -17.73 1.11
CA GLY A 104 -18.94 -18.96 0.42
C GLY A 104 -19.04 -20.22 1.29
N ILE A 105 -18.83 -21.35 0.65
CA ILE A 105 -18.74 -22.65 1.31
C ILE A 105 -17.27 -22.92 1.58
N VAL A 106 -16.87 -22.83 2.83
CA VAL A 106 -15.47 -22.91 3.28
C VAL A 106 -15.26 -24.01 4.31
N LEU A 107 -14.02 -24.44 4.48
CA LEU A 107 -13.65 -25.41 5.50
C LEU A 107 -13.88 -24.85 6.91
N LYS A 108 -14.55 -25.60 7.77
CA LYS A 108 -14.83 -25.21 9.17
C LYS A 108 -13.57 -24.88 9.94
N ASN A 109 -12.51 -25.64 9.75
CA ASN A 109 -11.23 -25.37 10.41
C ASN A 109 -10.58 -24.08 9.95
N ALA A 110 -10.76 -23.68 8.67
CA ALA A 110 -10.28 -22.41 8.17
C ALA A 110 -11.05 -21.23 8.81
N VAL A 111 -12.37 -21.36 8.95
CA VAL A 111 -13.20 -20.39 9.67
C VAL A 111 -12.74 -20.23 11.11
N PHE A 112 -12.55 -21.36 11.82
CA PHE A 112 -12.08 -21.32 13.20
C PHE A 112 -10.71 -20.65 13.34
N ALA A 113 -9.77 -20.99 12.44
CA ALA A 113 -8.44 -20.37 12.45
C ALA A 113 -8.51 -18.85 12.16
N TYR A 114 -9.35 -18.44 11.23
CA TYR A 114 -9.57 -17.01 10.91
C TYR A 114 -10.19 -16.26 12.10
N GLU A 115 -11.24 -16.80 12.71
CA GLU A 115 -11.92 -16.20 13.87
C GLU A 115 -11.02 -16.16 15.13
N SER A 116 -10.09 -17.11 15.28
CA SER A 116 -9.11 -17.11 16.37
C SER A 116 -7.89 -16.20 16.11
N GLY A 117 -7.76 -15.66 14.89
CA GLY A 117 -6.62 -14.82 14.51
C GLY A 117 -5.34 -15.60 14.20
N ASP A 118 -5.44 -16.93 14.03
CA ASP A 118 -4.31 -17.78 13.66
C ASP A 118 -3.94 -17.68 12.18
N VAL A 119 -4.85 -17.15 11.36
CA VAL A 119 -4.65 -16.83 9.95
C VAL A 119 -5.22 -15.45 9.63
N GLU A 120 -4.57 -14.73 8.72
CA GLU A 120 -4.99 -13.39 8.31
C GLU A 120 -6.08 -13.40 7.24
N ASP A 121 -6.15 -14.49 6.45
CA ASP A 121 -7.09 -14.64 5.33
C ASP A 121 -7.87 -15.95 5.41
N LEU A 122 -9.12 -15.93 4.95
CA LEU A 122 -9.87 -17.15 4.68
C LEU A 122 -9.42 -17.78 3.36
N TYR A 123 -9.22 -19.09 3.38
CA TYR A 123 -8.86 -19.87 2.21
C TYR A 123 -10.02 -19.92 1.20
N GLU A 124 -9.69 -20.27 -0.05
CA GLU A 124 -10.63 -20.35 -1.16
C GLU A 124 -11.89 -21.13 -0.79
N SER A 125 -13.03 -20.56 -1.15
CA SER A 125 -14.33 -21.21 -1.06
C SER A 125 -14.51 -22.20 -2.24
N ILE A 126 -15.31 -23.24 -2.03
CA ILE A 126 -15.76 -24.12 -3.10
C ILE A 126 -17.14 -23.68 -3.62
N THR A 127 -17.42 -24.01 -4.86
CA THR A 127 -18.72 -23.72 -5.46
C THR A 127 -19.83 -24.65 -4.94
N PRO A 128 -21.11 -24.24 -5.01
CA PRO A 128 -22.22 -25.09 -4.67
C PRO A 128 -22.22 -26.41 -5.46
N GLU A 129 -21.78 -26.39 -6.71
CA GLU A 129 -21.68 -27.55 -7.58
C GLU A 129 -20.59 -28.53 -7.13
N GLU A 130 -19.47 -28.01 -6.64
CA GLU A 130 -18.40 -28.82 -6.05
C GLU A 130 -18.82 -29.40 -4.71
N TYR A 131 -19.46 -28.61 -3.87
CA TYR A 131 -20.04 -29.08 -2.61
C TYR A 131 -21.06 -30.20 -2.81
N ALA A 132 -21.92 -30.07 -3.83
CA ALA A 132 -22.94 -31.10 -4.13
C ALA A 132 -22.33 -32.47 -4.49
N LYS A 133 -21.11 -32.49 -5.05
CA LYS A 133 -20.39 -33.72 -5.45
C LYS A 133 -19.69 -34.42 -4.28
N LEU A 134 -19.55 -33.76 -3.13
CA LEU A 134 -18.96 -34.36 -1.95
C LEU A 134 -19.87 -35.44 -1.36
N ASP A 135 -19.27 -36.46 -0.76
CA ASP A 135 -19.96 -37.41 0.08
C ASP A 135 -20.39 -36.79 1.42
N ASP A 136 -21.10 -37.53 2.25
CA ASP A 136 -21.64 -37.05 3.51
C ASP A 136 -20.51 -36.65 4.49
N VAL A 137 -19.35 -37.30 4.43
CA VAL A 137 -18.19 -36.99 5.26
C VAL A 137 -17.55 -35.69 4.78
N GLY A 138 -17.34 -35.53 3.48
CA GLY A 138 -16.81 -34.30 2.89
C GLY A 138 -17.69 -33.09 3.18
N LYS A 139 -19.02 -33.24 3.07
CA LYS A 139 -19.96 -32.15 3.38
C LYS A 139 -19.92 -31.70 4.82
N GLN A 140 -19.61 -32.60 5.78
CA GLN A 140 -19.48 -32.23 7.18
C GLN A 140 -18.26 -31.33 7.49
N LEU A 141 -17.27 -31.32 6.61
CA LEU A 141 -16.07 -30.49 6.77
C LEU A 141 -16.27 -29.04 6.33
N TYR A 142 -17.32 -28.73 5.61
CA TYR A 142 -17.61 -27.43 5.06
C TYR A 142 -18.78 -26.76 5.77
N GLN A 143 -18.78 -25.43 5.75
CA GLN A 143 -19.90 -24.60 6.16
C GLN A 143 -20.03 -23.41 5.21
N TYR A 144 -21.25 -22.89 5.10
CA TYR A 144 -21.46 -21.57 4.51
C TYR A 144 -21.02 -20.51 5.52
N TYR A 145 -20.20 -19.56 5.07
CA TYR A 145 -19.67 -18.50 5.90
C TYR A 145 -19.72 -17.18 5.15
N GLU A 146 -20.08 -16.13 5.88
CA GLU A 146 -20.05 -14.75 5.40
C GLU A 146 -18.94 -14.05 6.18
N TRP A 147 -18.06 -13.36 5.45
CA TRP A 147 -16.99 -12.59 6.07
C TRP A 147 -16.81 -11.27 5.35
N ASP A 148 -16.48 -10.26 6.13
CA ASP A 148 -16.03 -8.99 5.61
C ASP A 148 -14.55 -9.11 5.24
N ASP A 149 -14.15 -8.55 4.13
CA ASP A 149 -12.76 -8.20 3.88
C ASP A 149 -12.56 -6.73 4.27
N PRO A 150 -12.34 -6.45 5.56
CA PRO A 150 -12.03 -5.12 6.01
C PRO A 150 -10.64 -4.68 5.56
N MET A 151 -9.82 -5.63 5.09
CA MET A 151 -8.44 -5.45 4.64
C MET A 151 -8.34 -5.07 3.16
N GLY A 152 -9.44 -4.61 2.56
CA GLY A 152 -9.42 -4.01 1.23
C GLY A 152 -8.38 -2.89 1.15
N TRP A 153 -7.97 -2.53 -0.06
CA TRP A 153 -7.01 -1.46 -0.36
C TRP A 153 -7.18 -0.19 0.52
N PHE A 154 -8.37 0.03 1.12
CA PHE A 154 -8.68 1.15 2.00
C PHE A 154 -7.89 1.14 3.31
N VAL A 155 -7.75 0.00 3.95
CA VAL A 155 -6.97 -0.09 5.19
C VAL A 155 -5.52 0.26 4.89
N HIS A 156 -4.96 -0.28 3.82
CA HIS A 156 -3.62 0.08 3.36
C HIS A 156 -3.47 1.56 3.01
N PHE A 157 -4.48 2.13 2.35
CA PHE A 157 -4.45 3.54 2.01
C PHE A 157 -4.46 4.42 3.25
N LYS A 158 -5.25 4.04 4.25
CA LYS A 158 -5.26 4.67 5.57
C LYS A 158 -3.92 4.51 6.28
N GLU A 159 -3.35 3.32 6.28
CA GLU A 159 -2.03 3.06 6.86
C GLU A 159 -0.93 3.88 6.19
N ILE A 160 -0.96 3.99 4.87
CA ILE A 160 -0.05 4.85 4.11
C ILE A 160 -0.20 6.31 4.55
N LEU A 161 -1.43 6.81 4.69
CA LEU A 161 -1.68 8.18 5.15
C LEU A 161 -1.22 8.40 6.58
N GLU A 162 -1.44 7.45 7.48
CA GLU A 162 -0.96 7.50 8.86
C GLU A 162 0.58 7.50 8.90
N HIS A 163 1.22 6.68 8.07
CA HIS A 163 2.67 6.63 7.96
C HIS A 163 3.25 7.93 7.37
N VAL A 164 2.62 8.49 6.35
CA VAL A 164 2.98 9.79 5.79
C VAL A 164 2.84 10.88 6.84
N HIS A 165 1.75 10.87 7.61
CA HIS A 165 1.55 11.83 8.70
C HIS A 165 2.66 11.72 9.76
N TRP A 166 3.04 10.51 10.13
CA TRP A 166 4.14 10.27 11.05
C TRP A 166 5.47 10.78 10.50
N GLN A 167 5.77 10.55 9.22
CA GLN A 167 6.99 11.06 8.60
C GLN A 167 7.03 12.59 8.52
N ILE A 168 5.89 13.24 8.25
CA ILE A 168 5.80 14.71 8.27
C ILE A 168 6.09 15.21 9.68
N HIS A 169 5.57 14.56 10.71
CA HIS A 169 5.82 14.92 12.11
C HIS A 169 7.31 14.78 12.46
N ASP A 170 7.92 13.66 12.09
CA ASP A 170 9.35 13.44 12.35
C ASP A 170 10.23 14.43 11.58
N TRP A 171 9.87 14.73 10.33
CA TRP A 171 10.54 15.75 9.55
C TRP A 171 10.50 17.12 10.24
N GLN A 172 9.33 17.55 10.67
CA GLN A 172 9.16 18.82 11.37
C GLN A 172 9.90 18.86 12.71
N TYR A 173 10.00 17.74 13.40
CA TYR A 173 10.75 17.63 14.64
C TYR A 173 12.26 17.76 14.45
N VAL A 174 12.79 17.19 13.38
CA VAL A 174 14.24 17.18 13.08
C VAL A 174 14.69 18.43 12.33
N TYR A 175 13.78 19.05 11.53
CA TYR A 175 14.08 20.18 10.63
C TYR A 175 13.15 21.36 10.91
N VAL A 176 13.17 21.86 12.12
CA VAL A 176 12.19 22.76 12.78
C VAL A 176 11.87 24.06 12.03
N ASP A 177 12.69 24.51 11.09
CA ASP A 177 12.57 25.84 10.50
C ASP A 177 11.92 25.86 9.10
N GLU A 178 11.54 24.70 8.54
CA GLU A 178 11.00 24.63 7.19
C GLU A 178 9.48 24.45 7.16
N ALA A 179 8.76 25.41 6.61
CA ALA A 179 7.32 25.31 6.47
C ALA A 179 6.93 24.36 5.33
N ILE A 180 6.33 23.24 5.67
CA ILE A 180 5.76 22.31 4.69
C ILE A 180 4.41 22.86 4.22
N SER A 181 4.32 23.27 2.95
CA SER A 181 3.08 23.80 2.37
C SER A 181 2.15 22.70 1.87
N LYS A 182 2.70 21.65 1.31
CA LYS A 182 1.97 20.46 0.83
C LYS A 182 2.87 19.24 0.77
N CYS A 183 2.25 18.07 0.76
CA CYS A 183 2.93 16.79 0.65
C CYS A 183 2.29 15.92 -0.43
N ARG A 184 3.10 15.02 -1.01
CA ARG A 184 2.62 13.98 -1.92
C ARG A 184 3.24 12.63 -1.60
N VAL A 185 2.52 11.57 -1.92
CA VAL A 185 3.06 10.22 -1.99
C VAL A 185 3.55 9.97 -3.41
N VAL A 186 4.73 9.40 -3.55
CA VAL A 186 5.30 8.95 -4.82
C VAL A 186 5.42 7.44 -4.79
N ALA A 187 4.85 6.76 -5.78
CA ALA A 187 4.99 5.33 -5.96
C ALA A 187 5.88 5.04 -7.17
N LEU A 188 6.98 4.33 -6.93
CA LEU A 188 7.84 3.78 -7.98
C LEU A 188 7.44 2.32 -8.19
N VAL A 189 7.06 1.98 -9.42
CA VAL A 189 6.60 0.64 -9.81
C VAL A 189 7.57 0.04 -10.80
N PHE A 190 8.14 -1.08 -10.45
CA PHE A 190 9.15 -1.81 -11.23
C PHE A 190 8.61 -3.06 -11.89
#